data_2b6a37960cfb91e1fdbd3865de2de8e6
#
_entry.id   2b6a37960cfb91e1fdbd3865de2de8e6
#
_cell.length_a   1.000
_cell.length_b   1.000
_cell.length_c   1.000
_cell.angle_alpha   90.00
_cell.angle_beta   90.00
_cell.angle_gamma   90.00
#
_symmetry.space_group_name_H-M   'P 1'
#
loop_
_entity.id
_entity.type
_entity.pdbx_description
1 polymer ?
#
loop_
_entity_poly.entity_id
_entity_poly.type
_entity_poly.pdbx_seq_one_letter_code
_entity_poly.pdbx_strand_id
1 'polypeptide(L)'
;NSFDGVDTDLNAEDKGEMAWGNPVVTRELIHSVKEKGYQSIRMPLTLHHRFTEENGTYTVDPKWLARYKEVVDWAVEEGLYVMVNIHHDSWIWLKDWNGDTKAEEYIKFTQLWEQLAAYLAEEPEQVCFETINEPQFTAYENVTDQQRLDSLNQAAYDIIRKSGGNNDKRMIVMPTMNTNHADEKVQGLLKFMQGLQDPNLIATVHYYSVWVYSANLGITEFDEVLGDDGNTPRKAADQLFDVLTDTFIKNDFGVVIGEYGLLGYDAGEDCLQQGEELKYYEYMGAKAAQQDGISLMFWDNGSGIDRNDASYAWKKPLVGTMLETSVKQRSSYATGLDTFYLQ
;
A
#
# COMPACT_ATOMS: atom_id res chain seq x y z
N ASN A 1 -1.01 9.67 -2.87
CA ASN A 1 -2.22 9.33 -3.59
C ASN A 1 -2.55 10.37 -4.66
N SER A 2 -2.79 9.95 -5.88
CA SER A 2 -3.17 10.81 -7.00
C SER A 2 -3.98 10.05 -8.06
N PHE A 3 -3.65 8.79 -8.32
CA PHE A 3 -4.35 7.94 -9.28
C PHE A 3 -5.44 7.07 -8.63
N ASP A 4 -5.73 7.27 -7.37
CA ASP A 4 -6.69 6.51 -6.56
C ASP A 4 -8.01 7.27 -6.33
N GLY A 5 -8.29 8.31 -7.11
CA GLY A 5 -9.53 9.06 -7.01
C GLY A 5 -10.78 8.17 -7.22
N VAL A 6 -11.78 8.36 -6.35
CA VAL A 6 -13.09 7.65 -6.41
C VAL A 6 -14.23 8.58 -6.73
N ASP A 7 -13.94 9.84 -7.07
CA ASP A 7 -14.95 10.85 -7.33
C ASP A 7 -15.80 10.47 -8.54
N THR A 8 -17.11 10.44 -8.34
CA THR A 8 -18.09 10.14 -9.38
C THR A 8 -18.23 11.25 -10.42
N ASP A 9 -17.69 12.43 -10.15
CA ASP A 9 -17.77 13.60 -11.04
C ASP A 9 -16.52 13.72 -11.95
N LEU A 10 -15.91 12.60 -12.26
CA LEU A 10 -14.69 12.47 -13.08
C LEU A 10 -14.89 12.78 -14.57
N ASN A 11 -16.02 13.39 -14.96
CA ASN A 11 -16.24 13.86 -16.32
C ASN A 11 -15.36 15.07 -16.72
N ALA A 12 -14.62 15.64 -15.78
CA ALA A 12 -13.60 16.63 -16.06
C ALA A 12 -12.26 15.92 -16.23
N GLU A 13 -11.62 16.09 -17.37
CA GLU A 13 -10.29 15.51 -17.71
C GLU A 13 -9.19 15.83 -16.67
N ASP A 14 -9.40 16.88 -15.90
CA ASP A 14 -8.48 17.45 -14.91
C ASP A 14 -8.72 16.98 -13.46
N LYS A 15 -9.82 16.28 -13.16
CA LYS A 15 -10.11 15.83 -11.79
C LYS A 15 -9.44 14.51 -11.39
N GLY A 16 -9.01 13.68 -12.31
CA GLY A 16 -8.48 12.34 -12.04
C GLY A 16 -7.36 12.32 -10.99
N GLU A 17 -6.23 12.94 -11.29
CA GLU A 17 -5.11 13.08 -10.37
C GLU A 17 -5.39 14.09 -9.24
N MET A 18 -6.35 14.97 -9.44
CA MET A 18 -6.72 16.05 -8.52
C MET A 18 -7.96 15.73 -7.66
N ALA A 19 -8.48 14.51 -7.72
CA ALA A 19 -9.72 14.11 -7.04
C ALA A 19 -9.70 14.34 -5.53
N TRP A 20 -8.53 14.30 -4.90
CA TRP A 20 -8.33 14.56 -3.47
C TRP A 20 -7.88 16.00 -3.16
N GLY A 21 -7.99 16.92 -4.12
CA GLY A 21 -7.55 18.31 -3.96
C GLY A 21 -6.04 18.52 -4.07
N ASN A 22 -5.29 17.50 -4.43
CA ASN A 22 -3.87 17.62 -4.76
C ASN A 22 -3.67 18.09 -6.20
N PRO A 23 -2.58 18.80 -6.53
CA PRO A 23 -2.25 19.10 -7.92
C PRO A 23 -1.86 17.84 -8.68
N VAL A 24 -1.86 17.95 -10.01
CA VAL A 24 -1.32 16.92 -10.91
C VAL A 24 0.11 16.57 -10.51
N VAL A 25 0.44 15.28 -10.53
CA VAL A 25 1.79 14.80 -10.19
C VAL A 25 2.81 15.36 -11.18
N THR A 26 3.91 15.86 -10.67
CA THR A 26 5.04 16.34 -11.46
C THR A 26 6.28 15.48 -11.24
N ARG A 27 7.21 15.55 -12.18
CA ARG A 27 8.50 14.86 -12.05
C ARG A 27 9.29 15.38 -10.84
N GLU A 28 9.18 16.68 -10.57
CA GLU A 28 9.84 17.34 -9.44
C GLU A 28 9.31 16.83 -8.09
N LEU A 29 8.00 16.52 -8.00
CA LEU A 29 7.45 15.88 -6.81
C LEU A 29 8.09 14.50 -6.59
N ILE A 30 8.20 13.68 -7.63
CA ILE A 30 8.84 12.36 -7.52
C ILE A 30 10.32 12.50 -7.14
N HIS A 31 11.03 13.44 -7.78
CA HIS A 31 12.41 13.76 -7.42
C HIS A 31 12.53 14.18 -5.95
N SER A 32 11.62 15.02 -5.44
CA SER A 32 11.63 15.45 -4.05
C SER A 32 11.47 14.31 -3.04
N VAL A 33 10.68 13.26 -3.39
CA VAL A 33 10.56 12.05 -2.58
C VAL A 33 11.92 11.34 -2.47
N LYS A 34 12.65 11.22 -3.58
CA LYS A 34 13.99 10.63 -3.58
C LYS A 34 14.99 11.46 -2.76
N GLU A 35 14.97 12.80 -2.91
CA GLU A 35 15.84 13.71 -2.16
C GLU A 35 15.59 13.66 -0.65
N LYS A 36 14.35 13.36 -0.22
CA LYS A 36 14.01 13.12 1.18
C LYS A 36 14.56 11.80 1.72
N GLY A 37 15.18 10.98 0.86
CA GLY A 37 15.87 9.74 1.23
C GLY A 37 15.05 8.48 1.04
N TYR A 38 13.80 8.57 0.55
CA TYR A 38 12.98 7.39 0.30
C TYR A 38 13.58 6.51 -0.79
N GLN A 39 13.43 5.19 -0.62
CA GLN A 39 13.92 4.20 -1.58
C GLN A 39 12.76 3.55 -2.36
N SER A 40 11.54 3.72 -1.90
CA SER A 40 10.35 3.14 -2.52
C SER A 40 9.16 4.10 -2.48
N ILE A 41 8.25 3.91 -3.42
CA ILE A 41 6.99 4.65 -3.50
C ILE A 41 5.87 3.67 -3.84
N ARG A 42 4.74 3.77 -3.16
CA ARG A 42 3.50 3.09 -3.53
C ARG A 42 2.63 4.07 -4.30
N MET A 43 2.17 3.65 -5.47
CA MET A 43 1.36 4.43 -6.39
C MET A 43 -0.03 3.81 -6.53
N PRO A 44 -0.97 4.14 -5.64
CA PRO A 44 -2.33 3.62 -5.70
C PRO A 44 -3.00 3.95 -7.04
N LEU A 45 -3.64 2.93 -7.66
CA LEU A 45 -4.36 3.06 -8.92
C LEU A 45 -5.80 2.58 -8.76
N THR A 46 -6.77 3.47 -8.89
CA THR A 46 -8.18 3.14 -8.98
C THR A 46 -8.62 3.16 -10.45
N LEU A 47 -9.21 2.06 -10.89
CA LEU A 47 -9.66 1.90 -12.27
C LEU A 47 -11.17 2.15 -12.42
N HIS A 48 -11.91 2.27 -11.31
CA HIS A 48 -13.32 2.67 -11.34
C HIS A 48 -13.48 3.99 -12.10
N HIS A 49 -14.43 4.03 -13.02
CA HIS A 49 -14.64 5.11 -14.02
C HIS A 49 -13.48 5.32 -15.01
N ARG A 50 -12.49 4.43 -15.06
CA ARG A 50 -11.36 4.48 -15.98
C ARG A 50 -11.34 3.32 -16.97
N PHE A 51 -12.47 2.70 -17.21
CA PHE A 51 -12.66 1.66 -18.22
C PHE A 51 -14.02 1.84 -18.89
N THR A 52 -14.13 1.31 -20.10
CA THR A 52 -15.41 1.11 -20.81
C THR A 52 -15.82 -0.36 -20.70
N GLU A 53 -17.12 -0.62 -20.76
CA GLU A 53 -17.66 -1.98 -20.81
C GLU A 53 -18.49 -2.15 -22.09
N GLU A 54 -18.18 -3.19 -22.85
CA GLU A 54 -18.92 -3.64 -24.01
C GLU A 54 -19.13 -5.16 -23.98
N ASN A 55 -20.37 -5.61 -23.81
CA ASN A 55 -20.73 -7.05 -23.81
C ASN A 55 -19.88 -7.90 -22.85
N GLY A 56 -19.61 -7.42 -21.65
CA GLY A 56 -18.81 -8.09 -20.64
C GLY A 56 -17.29 -7.99 -20.86
N THR A 57 -16.85 -7.16 -21.80
CA THR A 57 -15.45 -6.82 -22.03
C THR A 57 -15.15 -5.46 -21.41
N TYR A 58 -14.22 -5.42 -20.48
CA TYR A 58 -13.76 -4.21 -19.79
C TYR A 58 -12.44 -3.75 -20.41
N THR A 59 -12.41 -2.52 -20.93
CA THR A 59 -11.22 -1.94 -21.55
C THR A 59 -10.79 -0.70 -20.79
N VAL A 60 -9.61 -0.73 -20.19
CA VAL A 60 -9.05 0.42 -19.45
C VAL A 60 -8.76 1.57 -20.42
N ASP A 61 -9.03 2.79 -19.99
CA ASP A 61 -8.69 3.99 -20.75
C ASP A 61 -7.17 4.02 -21.03
N PRO A 62 -6.76 3.93 -22.31
CA PRO A 62 -5.34 3.88 -22.65
C PRO A 62 -4.61 5.18 -22.32
N LYS A 63 -5.29 6.33 -22.27
CA LYS A 63 -4.68 7.60 -21.88
C LYS A 63 -4.38 7.61 -20.38
N TRP A 64 -5.28 7.05 -19.57
CA TRP A 64 -5.08 6.93 -18.13
C TRP A 64 -3.91 6.00 -17.80
N LEU A 65 -3.84 4.83 -18.46
CA LEU A 65 -2.70 3.93 -18.30
C LEU A 65 -1.38 4.55 -18.77
N ALA A 66 -1.39 5.28 -19.89
CA ALA A 66 -0.19 5.95 -20.39
C ALA A 66 0.30 7.02 -19.41
N ARG A 67 -0.61 7.80 -18.85
CA ARG A 67 -0.27 8.82 -17.85
C ARG A 67 0.23 8.18 -16.55
N TYR A 68 -0.42 7.12 -16.09
CA TYR A 68 0.02 6.38 -14.91
C TYR A 68 1.44 5.83 -15.10
N LYS A 69 1.68 5.17 -16.25
CA LYS A 69 3.00 4.64 -16.59
C LYS A 69 4.07 5.74 -16.64
N GLU A 70 3.76 6.90 -17.20
CA GLU A 70 4.69 8.03 -17.22
C GLU A 70 5.21 8.39 -15.82
N VAL A 71 4.34 8.38 -14.81
CA VAL A 71 4.73 8.66 -13.42
C VAL A 71 5.50 7.50 -12.80
N VAL A 72 5.15 6.26 -13.13
CA VAL A 72 5.93 5.07 -12.77
C VAL A 72 7.34 5.17 -13.33
N ASP A 73 7.48 5.52 -14.62
CA ASP A 73 8.77 5.69 -15.30
C ASP A 73 9.64 6.75 -14.59
N TRP A 74 9.06 7.89 -14.21
CA TRP A 74 9.79 8.91 -13.45
C TRP A 74 10.34 8.38 -12.13
N ALA A 75 9.55 7.59 -11.40
CA ALA A 75 10.01 7.01 -10.15
C ALA A 75 11.12 5.96 -10.35
N VAL A 76 11.02 5.15 -11.38
CA VAL A 76 12.05 4.18 -11.78
C VAL A 76 13.34 4.90 -12.18
N GLU A 77 13.25 5.99 -12.97
CA GLU A 77 14.40 6.80 -13.38
C GLU A 77 15.10 7.48 -12.19
N GLU A 78 14.36 7.86 -11.14
CA GLU A 78 14.92 8.32 -9.86
C GLU A 78 15.53 7.19 -9.01
N GLY A 79 15.46 5.94 -9.46
CA GLY A 79 15.97 4.77 -8.74
C GLY A 79 15.12 4.40 -7.52
N LEU A 80 13.82 4.65 -7.56
CA LEU A 80 12.86 4.19 -6.57
C LEU A 80 12.33 2.79 -6.91
N TYR A 81 12.09 1.98 -5.90
CA TYR A 81 11.20 0.82 -6.04
C TYR A 81 9.76 1.31 -6.08
N VAL A 82 8.96 0.78 -6.99
CA VAL A 82 7.58 1.25 -7.23
C VAL A 82 6.60 0.11 -6.98
N MET A 83 5.64 0.33 -6.08
CA MET A 83 4.53 -0.59 -5.87
C MET A 83 3.28 -0.07 -6.58
N VAL A 84 2.79 -0.86 -7.52
CA VAL A 84 1.57 -0.61 -8.30
C VAL A 84 0.47 -1.53 -7.81
N ASN A 85 -0.77 -1.06 -7.73
CA ASN A 85 -1.90 -1.88 -7.29
C ASN A 85 -3.21 -1.56 -8.02
N ILE A 86 -4.25 -2.37 -7.76
CA ILE A 86 -5.65 -2.01 -7.92
C ILE A 86 -6.17 -1.59 -6.54
N HIS A 87 -6.60 -0.31 -6.42
CA HIS A 87 -6.76 0.33 -5.10
C HIS A 87 -8.23 0.36 -4.63
N HIS A 88 -8.94 1.47 -4.78
CA HIS A 88 -10.30 1.60 -4.23
C HIS A 88 -11.36 0.75 -4.94
N ASP A 89 -11.03 0.16 -6.07
CA ASP A 89 -11.87 -0.84 -6.73
C ASP A 89 -12.29 -1.96 -5.77
N SER A 90 -11.44 -2.28 -4.78
CA SER A 90 -11.71 -3.28 -3.75
C SER A 90 -12.97 -2.96 -2.93
N TRP A 91 -13.20 -1.68 -2.60
CA TRP A 91 -14.36 -1.28 -1.77
C TRP A 91 -15.54 -0.79 -2.60
N ILE A 92 -15.31 -0.38 -3.84
CA ILE A 92 -16.36 0.21 -4.67
C ILE A 92 -17.25 -0.90 -5.25
N TRP A 93 -16.64 -1.86 -5.93
CA TRP A 93 -17.39 -2.91 -6.62
C TRP A 93 -16.92 -4.34 -6.32
N LEU A 94 -15.61 -4.56 -6.10
CA LEU A 94 -15.09 -5.91 -5.87
C LEU A 94 -15.57 -6.52 -4.54
N LYS A 95 -15.88 -5.69 -3.55
CA LYS A 95 -16.46 -6.13 -2.26
C LYS A 95 -17.75 -6.93 -2.41
N ASP A 96 -18.50 -6.69 -3.47
CA ASP A 96 -19.78 -7.33 -3.70
C ASP A 96 -19.69 -8.67 -4.42
N TRP A 97 -18.46 -9.11 -4.72
CA TRP A 97 -18.22 -10.40 -5.33
C TRP A 97 -18.60 -11.57 -4.40
N ASN A 98 -19.45 -12.47 -4.90
CA ASN A 98 -20.03 -13.58 -4.16
C ASN A 98 -19.17 -14.87 -4.13
N GLY A 99 -18.01 -14.87 -4.78
CA GLY A 99 -17.12 -16.06 -4.90
C GLY A 99 -17.32 -16.86 -6.19
N ASP A 100 -18.29 -16.51 -7.04
CA ASP A 100 -18.47 -17.17 -8.34
C ASP A 100 -17.55 -16.55 -9.39
N THR A 101 -16.69 -17.36 -10.00
CA THR A 101 -15.77 -16.92 -11.06
C THR A 101 -16.46 -16.50 -12.36
N LYS A 102 -17.76 -16.72 -12.48
CA LYS A 102 -18.60 -16.22 -13.58
C LYS A 102 -19.28 -14.90 -13.28
N ALA A 103 -19.17 -14.41 -12.04
CA ALA A 103 -19.73 -13.12 -11.67
C ALA A 103 -18.97 -11.97 -12.35
N GLU A 104 -19.68 -10.89 -12.58
CA GLU A 104 -19.17 -9.70 -13.25
C GLU A 104 -17.90 -9.16 -12.57
N GLU A 105 -17.90 -9.09 -11.25
CA GLU A 105 -16.81 -8.55 -10.45
C GLU A 105 -15.50 -9.34 -10.68
N TYR A 106 -15.58 -10.67 -10.75
CA TYR A 106 -14.41 -11.51 -11.00
C TYR A 106 -13.90 -11.35 -12.45
N ILE A 107 -14.80 -11.34 -13.42
CA ILE A 107 -14.46 -11.12 -14.83
C ILE A 107 -13.80 -9.76 -15.01
N LYS A 108 -14.37 -8.73 -14.42
CA LYS A 108 -13.82 -7.37 -14.42
C LYS A 108 -12.41 -7.34 -13.80
N PHE A 109 -12.26 -7.87 -12.60
CA PHE A 109 -10.98 -7.91 -11.89
C PHE A 109 -9.88 -8.60 -12.71
N THR A 110 -10.18 -9.75 -13.29
CA THR A 110 -9.21 -10.49 -14.11
C THR A 110 -8.85 -9.74 -15.39
N GLN A 111 -9.81 -9.18 -16.11
CA GLN A 111 -9.55 -8.41 -17.32
C GLN A 111 -8.78 -7.10 -17.06
N LEU A 112 -9.00 -6.45 -15.92
CA LEU A 112 -8.22 -5.27 -15.54
C LEU A 112 -6.78 -5.66 -15.21
N TRP A 113 -6.55 -6.77 -14.50
CA TRP A 113 -5.21 -7.29 -14.24
C TRP A 113 -4.50 -7.74 -15.51
N GLU A 114 -5.18 -8.40 -16.45
CA GLU A 114 -4.60 -8.79 -17.73
C GLU A 114 -4.03 -7.58 -18.47
N GLN A 115 -4.76 -6.48 -18.52
CA GLN A 115 -4.32 -5.26 -19.18
C GLN A 115 -3.19 -4.56 -18.42
N LEU A 116 -3.32 -4.40 -17.10
CA LEU A 116 -2.31 -3.74 -16.28
C LEU A 116 -0.98 -4.52 -16.31
N ALA A 117 -1.03 -5.83 -16.11
CA ALA A 117 0.16 -6.69 -16.12
C ALA A 117 0.85 -6.69 -17.49
N ALA A 118 0.09 -6.79 -18.58
CA ALA A 118 0.64 -6.74 -19.93
C ALA A 118 1.25 -5.36 -20.26
N TYR A 119 0.59 -4.28 -19.82
CA TYR A 119 1.04 -2.91 -20.10
C TYR A 119 2.35 -2.57 -19.40
N LEU A 120 2.57 -3.11 -18.20
CA LEU A 120 3.77 -2.91 -17.39
C LEU A 120 4.75 -4.09 -17.42
N ALA A 121 4.59 -5.03 -18.35
CA ALA A 121 5.39 -6.25 -18.40
C ALA A 121 6.90 -5.98 -18.56
N GLU A 122 7.26 -4.97 -19.31
CA GLU A 122 8.66 -4.60 -19.61
C GLU A 122 9.27 -3.66 -18.54
N GLU A 123 8.47 -3.23 -17.53
CA GLU A 123 9.02 -2.45 -16.43
C GLU A 123 10.08 -3.27 -15.68
N PRO A 124 11.15 -2.60 -15.19
CA PRO A 124 12.24 -3.30 -14.50
C PRO A 124 11.77 -3.96 -13.20
N GLU A 125 12.62 -4.80 -12.62
CA GLU A 125 12.34 -5.54 -11.38
C GLU A 125 12.07 -4.63 -10.16
N GLN A 126 12.45 -3.35 -10.22
CA GLN A 126 12.10 -2.35 -9.22
C GLN A 126 10.59 -2.10 -9.12
N VAL A 127 9.81 -2.41 -10.15
CA VAL A 127 8.34 -2.32 -10.10
C VAL A 127 7.79 -3.64 -9.56
N CYS A 128 7.00 -3.58 -8.48
CA CYS A 128 6.26 -4.71 -7.92
C CYS A 128 4.75 -4.46 -8.01
N PHE A 129 3.99 -5.54 -7.99
CA PHE A 129 2.54 -5.49 -8.11
C PHE A 129 1.88 -5.96 -6.81
N GLU A 130 1.06 -5.09 -6.20
CA GLU A 130 0.19 -5.44 -5.09
C GLU A 130 -1.18 -5.81 -5.64
N THR A 131 -1.64 -7.02 -5.33
CA THR A 131 -2.80 -7.63 -5.99
C THR A 131 -4.10 -6.88 -5.74
N ILE A 132 -4.34 -6.40 -4.52
CA ILE A 132 -5.57 -5.73 -4.11
C ILE A 132 -5.26 -4.83 -2.89
N ASN A 133 -5.77 -3.61 -2.89
CA ASN A 133 -5.77 -2.76 -1.69
C ASN A 133 -6.90 -3.16 -0.74
N GLU A 134 -6.61 -3.29 0.55
CA GLU A 134 -7.59 -3.42 1.65
C GLU A 134 -8.81 -4.29 1.30
N PRO A 135 -8.61 -5.55 0.89
CA PRO A 135 -9.70 -6.41 0.45
C PRO A 135 -10.71 -6.61 1.56
N GLN A 136 -11.99 -6.34 1.26
CA GLN A 136 -13.12 -6.55 2.15
C GLN A 136 -14.31 -7.02 1.33
N PHE A 137 -15.21 -7.76 1.95
CA PHE A 137 -16.33 -8.35 1.22
C PHE A 137 -17.63 -8.22 1.97
N THR A 138 -18.70 -7.99 1.23
CA THR A 138 -20.06 -8.17 1.70
C THR A 138 -20.28 -9.63 2.10
N ALA A 139 -20.94 -9.89 3.23
CA ALA A 139 -21.17 -11.24 3.71
C ALA A 139 -22.06 -12.06 2.75
N TYR A 140 -21.61 -13.27 2.41
CA TYR A 140 -22.37 -14.25 1.64
C TYR A 140 -22.38 -15.60 2.35
N GLU A 141 -23.46 -16.37 2.17
CA GLU A 141 -23.52 -17.75 2.65
C GLU A 141 -22.60 -18.65 1.83
N ASN A 142 -22.03 -19.66 2.46
CA ASN A 142 -21.24 -20.71 1.85
C ASN A 142 -19.85 -20.34 1.26
N VAL A 143 -19.39 -19.12 1.48
CA VAL A 143 -18.03 -18.70 1.11
C VAL A 143 -17.47 -17.77 2.18
N THR A 144 -16.23 -18.01 2.61
CA THR A 144 -15.56 -17.12 3.56
C THR A 144 -14.82 -16.01 2.84
N ASP A 145 -14.57 -14.91 3.57
CA ASP A 145 -13.78 -13.80 3.04
C ASP A 145 -12.36 -14.24 2.64
N GLN A 146 -11.75 -15.11 3.46
CA GLN A 146 -10.43 -15.66 3.15
C GLN A 146 -10.43 -16.48 1.86
N GLN A 147 -11.45 -17.32 1.64
CA GLN A 147 -11.56 -18.08 0.39
C GLN A 147 -11.70 -17.18 -0.85
N ARG A 148 -12.45 -16.07 -0.71
CA ARG A 148 -12.57 -15.07 -1.77
C ARG A 148 -11.25 -14.37 -2.03
N LEU A 149 -10.57 -13.93 -0.97
CA LEU A 149 -9.26 -13.30 -1.10
C LEU A 149 -8.24 -14.24 -1.75
N ASP A 150 -8.17 -15.50 -1.31
CA ASP A 150 -7.27 -16.50 -1.88
C ASP A 150 -7.54 -16.69 -3.39
N SER A 151 -8.82 -16.72 -3.78
CA SER A 151 -9.21 -16.88 -5.20
C SER A 151 -8.80 -15.66 -6.05
N LEU A 152 -8.95 -14.44 -5.54
CA LEU A 152 -8.54 -13.22 -6.24
C LEU A 152 -7.00 -13.10 -6.30
N ASN A 153 -6.31 -13.39 -5.21
CA ASN A 153 -4.85 -13.44 -5.18
C ASN A 153 -4.31 -14.48 -6.17
N GLN A 154 -4.93 -15.66 -6.24
CA GLN A 154 -4.55 -16.69 -7.21
C GLN A 154 -4.76 -16.23 -8.65
N ALA A 155 -5.89 -15.59 -8.93
CA ALA A 155 -6.18 -15.08 -10.28
C ALA A 155 -5.17 -14.01 -10.70
N ALA A 156 -4.92 -13.01 -9.84
CA ALA A 156 -3.94 -11.96 -10.11
C ALA A 156 -2.53 -12.56 -10.28
N TYR A 157 -2.11 -13.47 -9.39
CA TYR A 157 -0.83 -14.17 -9.47
C TYR A 157 -0.66 -14.90 -10.81
N ASP A 158 -1.63 -15.68 -11.20
CA ASP A 158 -1.60 -16.46 -12.44
C ASP A 158 -1.52 -15.56 -13.68
N ILE A 159 -2.29 -14.47 -13.70
CA ILE A 159 -2.27 -13.48 -14.77
C ILE A 159 -0.91 -12.81 -14.86
N ILE A 160 -0.38 -12.32 -13.73
CA ILE A 160 0.92 -11.66 -13.69
C ILE A 160 2.01 -12.59 -14.18
N ARG A 161 2.13 -13.81 -13.65
CA ARG A 161 3.16 -14.78 -14.04
C ARG A 161 3.08 -15.20 -15.50
N LYS A 162 1.89 -15.20 -16.10
CA LYS A 162 1.65 -15.59 -17.51
C LYS A 162 1.76 -14.44 -18.50
N SER A 163 1.80 -13.18 -18.05
CA SER A 163 1.76 -12.01 -18.96
C SER A 163 3.08 -11.73 -19.69
N GLY A 164 4.16 -12.42 -19.34
CA GLY A 164 5.46 -12.31 -20.02
C GLY A 164 6.33 -11.13 -19.53
N GLY A 165 7.39 -10.82 -20.29
CA GLY A 165 8.36 -9.80 -19.90
C GLY A 165 9.02 -10.11 -18.55
N ASN A 166 9.19 -9.10 -17.72
CA ASN A 166 9.78 -9.24 -16.38
C ASN A 166 8.79 -9.79 -15.33
N ASN A 167 7.54 -10.03 -15.71
CA ASN A 167 6.49 -10.46 -14.78
C ASN A 167 6.64 -11.92 -14.32
N ASP A 168 7.42 -12.74 -15.01
CA ASP A 168 7.74 -14.10 -14.61
C ASP A 168 8.47 -14.17 -13.25
N LYS A 169 9.22 -13.11 -12.89
CA LYS A 169 10.01 -13.00 -11.66
C LYS A 169 9.68 -11.79 -10.81
N ARG A 170 8.77 -10.94 -11.26
CA ARG A 170 8.39 -9.74 -10.55
C ARG A 170 7.92 -10.05 -9.13
N MET A 171 8.34 -9.24 -8.16
CA MET A 171 7.80 -9.32 -6.81
C MET A 171 6.30 -9.04 -6.82
N ILE A 172 5.52 -9.93 -6.21
CA ILE A 172 4.07 -9.78 -6.02
C ILE A 172 3.80 -9.58 -4.54
N VAL A 173 3.11 -8.50 -4.22
CA VAL A 173 2.72 -8.13 -2.87
C VAL A 173 1.28 -8.57 -2.65
N MET A 174 1.04 -9.34 -1.58
CA MET A 174 -0.26 -9.94 -1.27
C MET A 174 -0.79 -9.43 0.07
N PRO A 175 -2.00 -8.87 0.10
CA PRO A 175 -2.59 -8.35 1.33
C PRO A 175 -3.21 -9.45 2.19
N THR A 176 -3.22 -9.22 3.49
CA THR A 176 -4.15 -9.89 4.40
C THR A 176 -5.57 -9.35 4.22
N MET A 177 -6.58 -10.06 4.72
CA MET A 177 -7.96 -9.54 4.75
C MET A 177 -8.01 -8.20 5.49
N ASN A 178 -8.56 -7.16 4.83
CA ASN A 178 -8.59 -5.77 5.28
C ASN A 178 -7.20 -5.19 5.57
N THR A 179 -6.13 -5.77 5.01
CA THR A 179 -4.74 -5.46 5.39
C THR A 179 -4.51 -5.47 6.91
N ASN A 180 -5.28 -6.27 7.63
CA ASN A 180 -5.27 -6.37 9.08
C ASN A 180 -4.23 -7.39 9.55
N HIS A 181 -3.56 -7.10 10.67
CA HIS A 181 -2.50 -7.92 11.24
C HIS A 181 -2.98 -8.91 12.34
N ALA A 182 -4.29 -9.07 12.53
CA ALA A 182 -4.82 -10.08 13.46
C ALA A 182 -4.32 -11.48 13.07
N ASP A 183 -4.03 -12.31 14.09
CA ASP A 183 -3.39 -13.63 13.92
C ASP A 183 -4.08 -14.48 12.84
N GLU A 184 -5.39 -14.60 12.88
CA GLU A 184 -6.16 -15.36 11.89
C GLU A 184 -5.96 -14.86 10.44
N LYS A 185 -5.75 -13.55 10.25
CA LYS A 185 -5.59 -12.93 8.94
C LYS A 185 -4.19 -13.19 8.37
N VAL A 186 -3.17 -13.00 9.20
CA VAL A 186 -1.78 -13.23 8.79
C VAL A 186 -1.53 -14.72 8.56
N GLN A 187 -2.09 -15.62 9.37
CA GLN A 187 -1.98 -17.08 9.18
C GLN A 187 -2.71 -17.54 7.90
N GLY A 188 -3.87 -16.94 7.58
CA GLY A 188 -4.58 -17.21 6.34
C GLY A 188 -3.73 -16.89 5.12
N LEU A 189 -3.13 -15.70 5.07
CA LEU A 189 -2.25 -15.29 3.98
C LEU A 189 -0.97 -16.16 3.92
N LEU A 190 -0.31 -16.40 5.06
CA LEU A 190 0.90 -17.25 5.10
C LEU A 190 0.64 -18.61 4.46
N LYS A 191 -0.45 -19.27 4.85
CA LYS A 191 -0.82 -20.58 4.28
C LYS A 191 -1.00 -20.51 2.77
N PHE A 192 -1.64 -19.46 2.26
CA PHE A 192 -1.84 -19.24 0.83
C PHE A 192 -0.50 -19.06 0.11
N MET A 193 0.36 -18.17 0.60
CA MET A 193 1.67 -17.88 0.00
C MET A 193 2.58 -19.12 -0.01
N GLN A 194 2.62 -19.88 1.07
CA GLN A 194 3.36 -21.14 1.13
C GLN A 194 2.87 -22.17 0.08
N GLY A 195 1.57 -22.18 -0.23
CA GLY A 195 0.99 -23.02 -1.26
C GLY A 195 1.48 -22.72 -2.67
N LEU A 196 1.83 -21.46 -2.96
CA LEU A 196 2.33 -21.04 -4.27
C LEU A 196 3.79 -21.45 -4.53
N GLN A 197 4.58 -21.66 -3.49
CA GLN A 197 6.00 -22.04 -3.58
C GLN A 197 6.84 -21.10 -4.47
N ASP A 198 6.52 -19.82 -4.43
CA ASP A 198 7.19 -18.77 -5.20
C ASP A 198 7.99 -17.88 -4.23
N PRO A 199 9.33 -17.75 -4.41
CA PRO A 199 10.15 -16.92 -3.53
C PRO A 199 9.97 -15.42 -3.74
N ASN A 200 9.28 -15.00 -4.82
CA ASN A 200 9.09 -13.60 -5.19
C ASN A 200 7.74 -13.06 -4.67
N LEU A 201 7.37 -13.41 -3.44
CA LEU A 201 6.16 -12.94 -2.78
C LEU A 201 6.49 -12.10 -1.55
N ILE A 202 5.72 -11.06 -1.32
CA ILE A 202 5.79 -10.17 -0.17
C ILE A 202 4.39 -10.08 0.45
N ALA A 203 4.29 -10.14 1.78
CA ALA A 203 3.04 -9.88 2.48
C ALA A 203 2.84 -8.38 2.72
N THR A 204 1.60 -7.90 2.72
CA THR A 204 1.30 -6.52 3.11
C THR A 204 0.18 -6.43 4.13
N VAL A 205 0.37 -5.51 5.08
CA VAL A 205 -0.63 -5.05 6.04
C VAL A 205 -0.62 -3.52 6.08
N HIS A 206 -1.69 -2.90 6.59
CA HIS A 206 -1.73 -1.48 6.89
C HIS A 206 -1.80 -1.25 8.40
N TYR A 207 -1.23 -0.15 8.88
CA TYR A 207 -1.20 0.14 10.30
C TYR A 207 -1.31 1.62 10.61
N TYR A 208 -2.45 2.03 11.10
CA TYR A 208 -2.73 3.39 11.55
C TYR A 208 -2.82 3.49 13.07
N SER A 209 -2.08 2.65 13.80
CA SER A 209 -2.11 2.55 15.26
C SER A 209 -3.50 2.12 15.80
N VAL A 210 -3.73 2.26 17.08
CA VAL A 210 -5.06 2.06 17.68
C VAL A 210 -5.96 3.26 17.39
N TRP A 211 -7.20 3.01 17.01
CA TRP A 211 -8.12 4.03 16.48
C TRP A 211 -8.23 5.29 17.33
N VAL A 212 -8.44 5.12 18.65
CA VAL A 212 -8.66 6.26 19.55
C VAL A 212 -7.44 7.16 19.69
N TYR A 213 -6.23 6.61 19.56
CA TYR A 213 -4.98 7.36 19.50
C TYR A 213 -4.77 7.95 18.10
N SER A 214 -4.89 7.13 17.07
CA SER A 214 -4.69 7.54 15.68
C SER A 214 -5.59 8.69 15.26
N ALA A 215 -6.86 8.65 15.68
CA ALA A 215 -7.85 9.68 15.39
C ALA A 215 -7.87 10.83 16.42
N ASN A 216 -6.97 10.82 17.40
CA ASN A 216 -6.89 11.84 18.49
C ASN A 216 -8.23 12.02 19.22
N LEU A 217 -8.87 10.90 19.59
CA LEU A 217 -10.21 10.85 20.20
C LEU A 217 -10.16 10.53 21.70
N GLY A 218 -9.35 11.24 22.45
CA GLY A 218 -9.27 11.11 23.92
C GLY A 218 -8.07 10.31 24.43
N ILE A 219 -7.46 9.44 23.63
CA ILE A 219 -6.14 8.86 23.89
C ILE A 219 -5.15 9.63 23.03
N THR A 220 -4.28 10.37 23.67
CA THR A 220 -3.43 11.35 23.01
C THR A 220 -1.95 11.09 23.21
N GLU A 221 -1.57 10.26 24.19
CA GLU A 221 -0.19 9.90 24.49
C GLU A 221 0.15 8.51 23.94
N PHE A 222 1.33 8.39 23.37
CA PHE A 222 1.79 7.12 22.76
C PHE A 222 1.95 5.99 23.79
N ASP A 223 2.20 6.35 25.05
CA ASP A 223 2.33 5.42 26.18
C ASP A 223 1.09 5.40 27.10
N GLU A 224 -0.01 6.05 26.73
CA GLU A 224 -1.24 6.07 27.51
C GLU A 224 -1.90 4.69 27.54
N VAL A 225 -2.36 4.29 28.72
CA VAL A 225 -2.97 2.98 28.93
C VAL A 225 -4.38 2.91 28.35
N LEU A 226 -4.63 1.91 27.54
CA LEU A 226 -5.91 1.61 26.89
C LEU A 226 -6.68 0.58 27.70
N GLY A 227 -7.70 1.02 28.44
CA GLY A 227 -8.54 0.10 29.21
C GLY A 227 -7.82 -0.61 30.37
N ASP A 228 -8.40 -1.71 30.83
CA ASP A 228 -7.95 -2.44 32.02
C ASP A 228 -6.83 -3.47 31.76
N ASP A 229 -6.54 -3.78 30.51
CA ASP A 229 -5.51 -4.77 30.10
C ASP A 229 -4.09 -4.22 30.08
N GLY A 230 -3.93 -2.93 30.35
CA GLY A 230 -2.63 -2.25 30.37
C GLY A 230 -1.96 -2.15 29.00
N ASN A 231 -2.73 -2.28 27.90
CA ASN A 231 -2.21 -2.02 26.56
C ASN A 231 -1.95 -0.53 26.35
N THR A 232 -1.07 -0.19 25.42
CA THR A 232 -0.75 1.18 24.99
C THR A 232 -0.58 1.22 23.48
N PRO A 233 -0.68 2.40 22.81
CA PRO A 233 -0.33 2.49 21.39
C PRO A 233 1.06 1.93 21.06
N ARG A 234 2.05 2.14 21.95
CA ARG A 234 3.40 1.55 21.81
C ARG A 234 3.38 0.04 21.86
N LYS A 235 2.71 -0.56 22.85
CA LYS A 235 2.62 -2.03 22.97
C LYS A 235 1.86 -2.64 21.78
N ALA A 236 0.85 -1.95 21.28
CA ALA A 236 0.15 -2.38 20.07
C ALA A 236 1.07 -2.38 18.84
N ALA A 237 1.97 -1.39 18.71
CA ALA A 237 3.00 -1.40 17.69
C ALA A 237 4.01 -2.55 17.88
N ASP A 238 4.43 -2.86 19.12
CA ASP A 238 5.26 -4.04 19.40
C ASP A 238 4.59 -5.34 18.94
N GLN A 239 3.32 -5.52 19.29
CA GLN A 239 2.54 -6.69 18.89
C GLN A 239 2.43 -6.82 17.36
N LEU A 240 2.30 -5.71 16.64
CA LEU A 240 2.33 -5.71 15.18
C LEU A 240 3.65 -6.32 14.68
N PHE A 241 4.80 -5.77 15.09
CA PHE A 241 6.10 -6.24 14.63
C PHE A 241 6.36 -7.69 15.03
N ASP A 242 5.94 -8.09 16.23
CA ASP A 242 6.10 -9.46 16.72
C ASP A 242 5.30 -10.44 15.85
N VAL A 243 4.01 -10.16 15.58
CA VAL A 243 3.17 -11.04 14.78
C VAL A 243 3.66 -11.13 13.32
N LEU A 244 4.11 -10.02 12.74
CA LEU A 244 4.66 -10.02 11.38
C LEU A 244 5.95 -10.80 11.29
N THR A 245 6.85 -10.63 12.28
CA THR A 245 8.10 -11.38 12.37
C THR A 245 7.85 -12.87 12.52
N ASP A 246 6.99 -13.23 13.47
CA ASP A 246 6.71 -14.63 13.79
C ASP A 246 5.99 -15.36 12.66
N THR A 247 5.15 -14.64 11.92
CA THR A 247 4.36 -15.24 10.83
C THR A 247 5.14 -15.25 9.52
N PHE A 248 5.64 -14.10 9.07
CA PHE A 248 6.19 -14.01 7.71
C PHE A 248 7.71 -14.10 7.67
N ILE A 249 8.43 -13.30 8.48
CA ILE A 249 9.89 -13.25 8.40
C ILE A 249 10.50 -14.60 8.75
N LYS A 250 10.03 -15.28 9.80
CA LYS A 250 10.49 -16.63 10.18
C LYS A 250 10.13 -17.72 9.16
N ASN A 251 9.30 -17.41 8.19
CA ASN A 251 8.92 -18.29 7.08
C ASN A 251 9.48 -17.80 5.74
N ASP A 252 10.53 -16.95 5.76
CA ASP A 252 11.25 -16.46 4.59
C ASP A 252 10.43 -15.55 3.65
N PHE A 253 9.37 -14.91 4.15
CA PHE A 253 8.62 -13.90 3.41
C PHE A 253 8.90 -12.50 3.95
N GLY A 254 9.22 -11.55 3.05
CA GLY A 254 9.29 -10.13 3.38
C GLY A 254 7.90 -9.54 3.65
N VAL A 255 7.86 -8.43 4.38
CA VAL A 255 6.63 -7.70 4.70
C VAL A 255 6.76 -6.23 4.32
N VAL A 256 5.73 -5.68 3.72
CA VAL A 256 5.54 -4.24 3.58
C VAL A 256 4.35 -3.81 4.44
N ILE A 257 4.56 -2.87 5.37
CA ILE A 257 3.46 -2.10 5.94
C ILE A 257 3.12 -1.05 4.89
N GLY A 258 2.17 -1.38 4.00
CA GLY A 258 1.88 -0.68 2.74
C GLY A 258 1.29 0.71 2.94
N GLU A 259 0.67 0.92 4.11
CA GLU A 259 0.25 2.22 4.58
C GLU A 259 0.47 2.30 6.08
N TYR A 260 1.05 3.42 6.55
CA TYR A 260 1.09 3.74 7.97
C TYR A 260 1.06 5.25 8.19
N GLY A 261 0.53 5.65 9.33
CA GLY A 261 0.37 7.04 9.71
C GLY A 261 -0.54 7.20 10.92
N LEU A 262 -0.93 8.43 11.20
CA LEU A 262 -1.92 8.80 12.21
C LEU A 262 -3.01 9.66 11.56
N LEU A 263 -4.28 9.30 11.75
CA LEU A 263 -5.41 9.87 11.01
C LEU A 263 -5.87 11.21 11.55
N GLY A 264 -5.90 11.39 12.86
CA GLY A 264 -6.42 12.60 13.51
C GLY A 264 -5.35 13.66 13.78
N TYR A 265 -4.09 13.30 13.78
CA TYR A 265 -2.98 14.25 14.01
C TYR A 265 -2.66 15.11 12.77
N ASP A 266 -3.25 14.80 11.65
CA ASP A 266 -3.14 15.58 10.41
C ASP A 266 -4.20 16.70 10.32
N ALA A 267 -5.17 16.72 11.24
CA ALA A 267 -6.37 17.56 11.15
C ALA A 267 -6.19 19.03 11.60
N GLY A 268 -4.97 19.59 11.58
CA GLY A 268 -4.73 21.02 11.72
C GLY A 268 -4.09 21.50 13.02
N GLU A 269 -4.16 22.82 13.27
CA GLU A 269 -3.41 23.54 14.30
C GLU A 269 -3.81 23.21 15.74
N ASP A 270 -4.99 22.63 15.96
CA ASP A 270 -5.51 22.26 17.28
C ASP A 270 -5.05 20.89 17.77
N CYS A 271 -4.11 20.25 17.10
CA CYS A 271 -3.53 19.00 17.54
C CYS A 271 -2.69 19.23 18.80
N LEU A 272 -3.30 19.00 19.96
CA LEU A 272 -2.72 19.29 21.28
C LEU A 272 -1.48 18.45 21.63
N GLN A 273 -1.07 17.52 20.76
CA GLN A 273 -0.10 16.47 21.13
C GLN A 273 0.98 16.21 20.05
N GLN A 274 1.43 17.26 19.37
CA GLN A 274 2.47 17.14 18.32
C GLN A 274 3.72 16.35 18.77
N GLY A 275 4.07 16.42 20.05
CA GLY A 275 5.20 15.64 20.58
C GLY A 275 4.95 14.12 20.59
N GLU A 276 3.73 13.69 20.75
CA GLU A 276 3.35 12.28 20.84
C GLU A 276 3.27 11.63 19.44
N GLU A 277 2.85 12.38 18.42
CA GLU A 277 2.93 11.89 17.04
C GLU A 277 4.38 11.63 16.61
N LEU A 278 5.32 12.47 17.04
CA LEU A 278 6.75 12.30 16.77
C LEU A 278 7.28 11.02 17.38
N LYS A 279 6.88 10.68 18.61
CA LYS A 279 7.24 9.40 19.26
C LYS A 279 6.76 8.19 18.45
N TYR A 280 5.54 8.26 17.93
CA TYR A 280 5.00 7.20 17.07
C TYR A 280 5.85 6.99 15.82
N TYR A 281 6.11 8.05 15.06
CA TYR A 281 6.91 7.94 13.81
C TYR A 281 8.34 7.50 14.08
N GLU A 282 8.98 8.04 15.13
CA GLU A 282 10.30 7.60 15.56
C GLU A 282 10.32 6.10 15.90
N TYR A 283 9.32 5.67 16.68
CA TYR A 283 9.24 4.28 17.14
C TYR A 283 9.03 3.31 15.99
N MET A 284 8.06 3.60 15.11
CA MET A 284 7.80 2.77 13.94
C MET A 284 9.04 2.65 13.04
N GLY A 285 9.71 3.77 12.78
CA GLY A 285 10.94 3.80 12.00
C GLY A 285 12.08 3.01 12.64
N ALA A 286 12.28 3.17 13.95
CA ALA A 286 13.31 2.44 14.70
C ALA A 286 13.06 0.92 14.71
N LYS A 287 11.81 0.50 14.93
CA LYS A 287 11.41 -0.92 14.87
C LYS A 287 11.66 -1.52 13.50
N ALA A 288 11.21 -0.86 12.42
CA ALA A 288 11.44 -1.34 11.06
C ALA A 288 12.93 -1.37 10.68
N ALA A 289 13.75 -0.44 11.21
CA ALA A 289 15.18 -0.42 10.98
C ALA A 289 15.92 -1.57 11.71
N GLN A 290 15.39 -2.00 12.86
CA GLN A 290 15.96 -3.10 13.65
C GLN A 290 15.49 -4.48 13.16
N GLN A 291 14.40 -4.54 12.43
CA GLN A 291 13.75 -5.76 11.97
C GLN A 291 14.00 -5.96 10.48
N ASP A 292 14.94 -6.86 10.12
CA ASP A 292 15.18 -7.21 8.73
C ASP A 292 13.90 -7.77 8.08
N GLY A 293 13.63 -7.38 6.83
CA GLY A 293 12.51 -7.89 6.05
C GLY A 293 11.17 -7.15 6.23
N ILE A 294 11.06 -6.15 7.12
CA ILE A 294 9.84 -5.32 7.25
C ILE A 294 10.10 -3.91 6.72
N SER A 295 9.29 -3.48 5.75
CA SER A 295 9.33 -2.14 5.15
C SER A 295 8.13 -1.30 5.55
N LEU A 296 8.30 0.03 5.59
CA LEU A 296 7.24 0.99 5.89
C LEU A 296 6.99 1.90 4.69
N MET A 297 5.71 2.15 4.38
CA MET A 297 5.29 3.18 3.41
C MET A 297 4.39 4.19 4.11
N PHE A 298 4.90 5.39 4.32
CA PHE A 298 4.13 6.49 4.90
C PHE A 298 3.00 6.90 3.97
N TRP A 299 1.78 6.98 4.50
CA TRP A 299 0.62 7.40 3.74
C TRP A 299 0.57 8.92 3.66
N ASP A 300 0.92 9.47 2.50
CA ASP A 300 0.79 10.89 2.20
C ASP A 300 -0.38 11.12 1.23
N ASN A 301 -1.49 11.58 1.77
CA ASN A 301 -2.67 12.00 1.00
C ASN A 301 -2.64 13.50 0.63
N GLY A 302 -1.47 14.14 0.73
CA GLY A 302 -1.29 15.59 0.58
C GLY A 302 -1.20 16.33 1.91
N SER A 303 -1.28 15.62 3.04
CA SER A 303 -1.06 16.20 4.38
C SER A 303 0.43 16.30 4.75
N GLY A 304 1.26 15.43 4.17
CA GLY A 304 2.69 15.36 4.43
C GLY A 304 3.49 16.39 3.64
N ILE A 305 3.67 16.14 2.35
CA ILE A 305 4.41 17.05 1.44
C ILE A 305 3.47 18.13 0.89
N ASP A 306 3.87 19.38 0.98
CA ASP A 306 3.13 20.48 0.32
C ASP A 306 3.37 20.42 -1.19
N ARG A 307 2.39 19.88 -1.90
CA ARG A 307 2.43 19.69 -3.36
C ARG A 307 2.07 20.97 -4.13
N ASN A 308 1.60 22.00 -3.45
CA ASN A 308 1.30 23.31 -4.05
C ASN A 308 2.50 24.28 -3.97
N ASP A 309 3.53 23.92 -3.21
CA ASP A 309 4.78 24.70 -3.11
C ASP A 309 5.87 24.01 -3.92
N ALA A 310 6.54 24.77 -4.77
CA ALA A 310 7.62 24.26 -5.63
C ALA A 310 8.85 23.72 -4.86
N SER A 311 8.96 24.00 -3.55
CA SER A 311 9.99 23.43 -2.70
C SER A 311 9.65 22.00 -2.23
N TYR A 312 8.39 21.57 -2.37
CA TYR A 312 7.89 20.31 -1.84
C TYR A 312 8.28 20.07 -0.38
N ALA A 313 8.20 21.14 0.43
CA ALA A 313 8.51 21.08 1.85
C ALA A 313 7.47 20.24 2.61
N TRP A 314 7.85 19.73 3.77
CA TRP A 314 6.90 19.10 4.67
C TRP A 314 5.96 20.15 5.28
N LYS A 315 4.65 19.93 5.22
CA LYS A 315 3.65 20.78 5.89
C LYS A 315 3.85 20.79 7.40
N LYS A 316 4.29 19.66 7.97
CA LYS A 316 4.71 19.53 9.37
C LYS A 316 6.21 19.22 9.42
N PRO A 317 7.09 20.24 9.53
CA PRO A 317 8.55 20.04 9.41
C PRO A 317 9.16 19.06 10.41
N LEU A 318 8.64 19.00 11.65
CA LEU A 318 9.14 18.08 12.67
C LEU A 318 8.80 16.63 12.33
N VAL A 319 7.57 16.35 11.88
CA VAL A 319 7.16 15.03 11.40
C VAL A 319 8.01 14.62 10.20
N GLY A 320 8.18 15.53 9.24
CA GLY A 320 9.02 15.31 8.07
C GLY A 320 10.45 14.96 8.44
N THR A 321 11.05 15.69 9.36
CA THR A 321 12.39 15.40 9.87
C THR A 321 12.47 14.01 10.50
N MET A 322 11.45 13.61 11.27
CA MET A 322 11.40 12.30 11.91
C MET A 322 11.29 11.17 10.86
N LEU A 323 10.42 11.35 9.86
CA LEU A 323 10.26 10.40 8.76
C LEU A 323 11.56 10.25 7.96
N GLU A 324 12.22 11.34 7.58
CA GLU A 324 13.50 11.29 6.86
C GLU A 324 14.62 10.65 7.69
N THR A 325 14.65 10.90 9.01
CA THR A 325 15.61 10.28 9.92
C THR A 325 15.42 8.76 9.95
N SER A 326 14.17 8.32 10.04
CA SER A 326 13.82 6.89 10.05
C SER A 326 14.25 6.20 8.76
N VAL A 327 14.03 6.81 7.61
CA VAL A 327 14.46 6.30 6.30
C VAL A 327 15.99 6.20 6.23
N LYS A 328 16.70 7.23 6.68
CA LYS A 328 18.18 7.27 6.67
C LYS A 328 18.78 6.24 7.62
N GLN A 329 18.19 6.03 8.80
CA GLN A 329 18.61 4.97 9.73
C GLN A 329 18.50 3.60 9.07
N ARG A 330 17.42 3.33 8.38
CA ARG A 330 17.22 2.07 7.68
C ARG A 330 18.26 1.83 6.60
N SER A 331 18.57 2.83 5.79
CA SER A 331 19.59 2.70 4.73
C SER A 331 20.97 2.34 5.26
N SER A 332 21.30 2.67 6.51
CA SER A 332 22.55 2.27 7.16
C SER A 332 22.56 0.80 7.64
N TYR A 333 21.38 0.19 7.84
CA TYR A 333 21.22 -1.23 8.20
C TYR A 333 20.92 -2.12 6.97
N ALA A 334 20.63 -1.53 5.84
CA ALA A 334 20.11 -2.20 4.63
C ALA A 334 21.16 -3.00 3.82
N THR A 335 22.38 -3.16 4.32
CA THR A 335 23.41 -3.99 3.66
C THR A 335 23.05 -5.47 3.53
N GLY A 336 21.93 -5.91 4.15
CA GLY A 336 21.36 -7.25 3.97
C GLY A 336 20.17 -7.32 3.01
N LEU A 337 19.44 -6.21 2.78
CA LEU A 337 18.25 -6.18 1.91
C LEU A 337 18.60 -6.23 0.42
N ASP A 338 19.76 -5.68 0.02
CA ASP A 338 20.25 -5.79 -1.36
C ASP A 338 20.42 -7.25 -1.79
N THR A 339 20.73 -8.14 -0.85
CA THR A 339 20.84 -9.57 -1.13
C THR A 339 19.50 -10.30 -1.16
N PHE A 340 18.48 -9.80 -0.49
CA PHE A 340 17.14 -10.41 -0.47
C PHE A 340 16.39 -10.17 -1.81
N TYR A 341 16.62 -9.03 -2.45
CA TYR A 341 16.01 -8.68 -3.74
C TYR A 341 16.81 -9.13 -4.97
N LEU A 342 18.04 -9.61 -4.78
CA LEU A 342 18.94 -10.04 -5.86
C LEU A 342 19.08 -11.57 -5.98
N GLN A 343 18.40 -12.36 -5.14
CA GLN A 343 18.36 -13.82 -5.21
C GLN A 343 17.10 -14.30 -5.94
#